data_cc111e5fdbefd887218faaa4fc4f5a08
#
_entry.id   cc111e5fdbefd887218faaa4fc4f5a08
#
_cell.length_a   1.000
_cell.length_b   1.000
_cell.length_c   1.000
_cell.angle_alpha   90.00
_cell.angle_beta   90.00
_cell.angle_gamma   90.00
#
_symmetry.space_group_name_H-M   'P 1'
#
loop_
_entity.id
_entity.type
_entity.pdbx_description
1 polymer ?
#
loop_
_entity_poly.entity_id
_entity_poly.type
_entity_poly.pdbx_seq_one_letter_code
_entity_poly.pdbx_strand_id
1 'polypeptide(L)'
;MMRAAYFASKLNFKIESTCRASMITQVERIKIVSWERIRDEYIKILKTDKPSIGLVILQKTGLMKYVFPEIDVMYDMEQSPEWHHKDVFAHTLQVVDNAAKLTDKMEIRFAALVHDIAKPNTRRIHPKKGYTFHGHDAVGEKMLDKVGKRMRLSKNLTKYLKKLTLLHLRPIALVKSEVTDSAVRRLMVSAGNELKDLMVLCRADITTKNPRLVKRYLKNFDIVEQKMQVVLDK
;
A
#
# COMPACT_ATOMS: atom_id res chain seq x y z
N MET A 1 -12.76 -16.69 10.82
CA MET A 1 -12.58 -16.17 9.45
C MET A 1 -11.26 -15.42 9.30
N MET A 2 -11.02 -14.25 9.94
CA MET A 2 -9.74 -13.50 9.85
C MET A 2 -8.52 -14.37 10.20
N ARG A 3 -8.60 -15.15 11.28
CA ARG A 3 -7.53 -16.05 11.70
C ARG A 3 -7.20 -17.13 10.65
N ALA A 4 -8.18 -17.62 9.89
CA ALA A 4 -7.94 -18.57 8.79
C ALA A 4 -7.10 -17.92 7.68
N ALA A 5 -7.41 -16.68 7.30
CA ALA A 5 -6.62 -15.90 6.34
C ALA A 5 -5.19 -15.66 6.83
N TYR A 6 -5.02 -15.35 8.13
CA TYR A 6 -3.69 -15.22 8.73
C TYR A 6 -2.88 -16.52 8.67
N PHE A 7 -3.45 -17.67 9.09
CA PHE A 7 -2.71 -18.93 9.05
C PHE A 7 -2.39 -19.39 7.63
N ALA A 8 -3.32 -19.18 6.69
CA ALA A 8 -3.04 -19.44 5.28
C ALA A 8 -1.84 -18.62 4.76
N SER A 9 -1.77 -17.32 5.15
CA SER A 9 -0.66 -16.46 4.79
C SER A 9 0.65 -16.83 5.48
N LYS A 10 0.59 -17.19 6.77
CA LYS A 10 1.78 -17.51 7.58
C LYS A 10 2.40 -18.87 7.23
N LEU A 11 1.57 -19.88 6.98
CA LEU A 11 2.00 -21.26 6.79
C LEU A 11 1.91 -21.72 5.34
N ASN A 12 1.50 -20.83 4.44
CA ASN A 12 1.23 -21.14 3.03
C ASN A 12 0.23 -22.29 2.84
N PHE A 13 -0.79 -22.37 3.71
CA PHE A 13 -1.83 -23.41 3.65
C PHE A 13 -2.97 -22.99 2.72
N LYS A 14 -3.55 -23.98 2.06
CA LYS A 14 -4.84 -23.79 1.37
C LYS A 14 -5.97 -23.99 2.37
N ILE A 15 -6.91 -23.05 2.40
CA ILE A 15 -8.15 -23.22 3.16
C ILE A 15 -8.99 -24.27 2.45
N GLU A 16 -9.43 -25.26 3.20
CA GLU A 16 -10.30 -26.33 2.72
C GLU A 16 -11.61 -25.72 2.16
N SER A 17 -12.19 -26.39 1.13
CA SER A 17 -13.31 -25.86 0.35
C SER A 17 -14.57 -25.60 1.16
N THR A 18 -14.94 -26.49 2.06
CA THR A 18 -16.12 -26.36 2.93
C THR A 18 -15.92 -25.24 3.96
N CYS A 19 -14.71 -25.11 4.52
CA CYS A 19 -14.34 -24.00 5.39
C CYS A 19 -14.45 -22.65 4.65
N ARG A 20 -13.94 -22.58 3.43
CA ARG A 20 -14.04 -21.37 2.59
C ARG A 20 -15.50 -21.04 2.25
N ALA A 21 -16.31 -22.02 1.89
CA ALA A 21 -17.75 -21.83 1.65
C ALA A 21 -18.45 -21.28 2.90
N SER A 22 -18.14 -21.83 4.08
CA SER A 22 -18.65 -21.33 5.35
C SER A 22 -18.23 -19.91 5.67
N MET A 23 -16.99 -19.51 5.30
CA MET A 23 -16.53 -18.12 5.44
C MET A 23 -17.37 -17.16 4.60
N ILE A 24 -17.71 -17.55 3.37
CA ILE A 24 -18.53 -16.75 2.43
C ILE A 24 -19.96 -16.65 2.96
N THR A 25 -20.61 -17.76 3.29
CA THR A 25 -22.02 -17.78 3.72
C THR A 25 -22.23 -17.05 5.05
N GLN A 26 -21.24 -17.04 5.93
CA GLN A 26 -21.33 -16.43 7.24
C GLN A 26 -20.54 -15.10 7.35
N VAL A 27 -20.19 -14.49 6.22
CA VAL A 27 -19.33 -13.29 6.18
C VAL A 27 -19.85 -12.15 7.05
N GLU A 28 -21.16 -11.97 7.12
CA GLU A 28 -21.79 -10.89 7.91
C GLU A 28 -21.56 -10.99 9.41
N ARG A 29 -21.24 -12.18 9.92
CA ARG A 29 -20.90 -12.35 11.34
C ARG A 29 -19.64 -11.59 11.76
N ILE A 30 -18.84 -11.09 10.80
CA ILE A 30 -17.71 -10.21 11.12
C ILE A 30 -18.18 -8.93 11.80
N LYS A 31 -19.41 -8.47 11.57
CA LYS A 31 -19.98 -7.25 12.15
C LYS A 31 -20.11 -7.30 13.69
N ILE A 32 -20.16 -8.50 14.29
CA ILE A 32 -20.21 -8.65 15.77
C ILE A 32 -18.82 -8.64 16.42
N VAL A 33 -17.75 -8.63 15.62
CA VAL A 33 -16.36 -8.64 16.11
C VAL A 33 -15.90 -7.19 16.32
N SER A 34 -15.25 -6.92 17.45
CA SER A 34 -14.74 -5.58 17.74
C SER A 34 -13.64 -5.17 16.74
N TRP A 35 -13.53 -3.89 16.46
CA TRP A 35 -12.54 -3.37 15.51
C TRP A 35 -11.11 -3.60 15.96
N GLU A 36 -10.84 -3.63 17.27
CA GLU A 36 -9.54 -3.97 17.82
C GLU A 36 -9.12 -5.38 17.43
N ARG A 37 -10.01 -6.36 17.54
CA ARG A 37 -9.74 -7.76 17.13
C ARG A 37 -9.56 -7.88 15.62
N ILE A 38 -10.38 -7.17 14.83
CA ILE A 38 -10.23 -7.12 13.37
C ILE A 38 -8.88 -6.54 13.00
N ARG A 39 -8.51 -5.39 13.57
CA ARG A 39 -7.20 -4.74 13.38
C ARG A 39 -6.05 -5.68 13.72
N ASP A 40 -6.11 -6.34 14.87
CA ASP A 40 -5.02 -7.18 15.34
C ASP A 40 -4.78 -8.39 14.41
N GLU A 41 -5.85 -9.02 13.93
CA GLU A 41 -5.72 -10.10 12.94
C GLU A 41 -5.24 -9.56 11.58
N TYR A 42 -5.66 -8.36 11.17
CA TYR A 42 -5.21 -7.72 9.95
C TYR A 42 -3.69 -7.39 10.00
N ILE A 43 -3.23 -6.85 11.13
CA ILE A 43 -1.80 -6.60 11.38
C ILE A 43 -0.99 -7.90 11.35
N LYS A 44 -1.52 -9.01 11.89
CA LYS A 44 -0.84 -10.32 11.82
C LYS A 44 -0.67 -10.78 10.36
N ILE A 45 -1.65 -10.54 9.48
CA ILE A 45 -1.53 -10.84 8.05
C ILE A 45 -0.40 -10.00 7.44
N LEU A 46 -0.35 -8.69 7.70
CA LEU A 46 0.70 -7.79 7.17
C LEU A 46 2.11 -8.18 7.65
N LYS A 47 2.23 -8.81 8.81
CA LYS A 47 3.51 -9.28 9.35
C LYS A 47 4.02 -10.59 8.77
N THR A 48 3.24 -11.28 7.93
CA THR A 48 3.69 -12.52 7.27
C THR A 48 4.67 -12.22 6.14
N ASP A 49 5.40 -13.24 5.67
CA ASP A 49 6.36 -13.11 4.56
C ASP A 49 5.66 -12.83 3.22
N LYS A 50 4.40 -13.26 3.10
CA LYS A 50 3.59 -13.04 1.90
C LYS A 50 2.15 -12.62 2.27
N PRO A 51 1.97 -11.36 2.67
CA PRO A 51 0.68 -10.83 3.10
C PRO A 51 -0.42 -10.93 2.04
N SER A 52 -0.05 -10.88 0.74
CA SER A 52 -1.00 -10.99 -0.38
C SER A 52 -1.89 -12.21 -0.29
N ILE A 53 -1.41 -13.35 0.23
CA ILE A 53 -2.20 -14.58 0.39
C ILE A 53 -3.42 -14.31 1.27
N GLY A 54 -3.19 -13.75 2.47
CA GLY A 54 -4.26 -13.42 3.40
C GLY A 54 -5.21 -12.36 2.86
N LEU A 55 -4.67 -11.31 2.22
CA LEU A 55 -5.46 -10.22 1.63
C LEU A 55 -6.37 -10.72 0.50
N VAL A 56 -5.88 -11.61 -0.38
CA VAL A 56 -6.68 -12.27 -1.42
C VAL A 56 -7.79 -13.13 -0.82
N ILE A 57 -7.52 -13.85 0.28
CA ILE A 57 -8.55 -14.64 0.96
C ILE A 57 -9.64 -13.72 1.51
N LEU A 58 -9.28 -12.60 2.17
CA LEU A 58 -10.26 -11.63 2.65
C LEU A 58 -11.13 -11.08 1.52
N GLN A 59 -10.54 -10.78 0.38
CA GLN A 59 -11.24 -10.28 -0.79
C GLN A 59 -12.19 -11.35 -1.38
N LYS A 60 -11.67 -12.57 -1.66
CA LYS A 60 -12.44 -13.65 -2.29
C LYS A 60 -13.56 -14.23 -1.42
N THR A 61 -13.50 -14.03 -0.11
CA THR A 61 -14.55 -14.46 0.83
C THR A 61 -15.54 -13.34 1.14
N GLY A 62 -15.36 -12.14 0.56
CA GLY A 62 -16.20 -10.97 0.83
C GLY A 62 -15.92 -10.28 2.18
N LEU A 63 -14.95 -10.78 2.97
CA LEU A 63 -14.57 -10.18 4.25
C LEU A 63 -13.98 -8.78 4.05
N MET A 64 -13.22 -8.55 2.98
CA MET A 64 -12.57 -7.26 2.70
C MET A 64 -13.59 -6.12 2.68
N LYS A 65 -14.75 -6.32 2.08
CA LYS A 65 -15.85 -5.35 2.03
C LYS A 65 -16.27 -4.83 3.42
N TYR A 66 -16.17 -5.67 4.45
CA TYR A 66 -16.56 -5.31 5.81
C TYR A 66 -15.40 -4.76 6.63
N VAL A 67 -14.20 -5.32 6.46
CA VAL A 67 -13.04 -4.96 7.29
C VAL A 67 -12.23 -3.80 6.72
N PHE A 68 -12.16 -3.68 5.37
CA PHE A 68 -11.45 -2.60 4.73
C PHE A 68 -12.07 -2.25 3.36
N PRO A 69 -13.27 -1.65 3.35
CA PRO A 69 -14.02 -1.38 2.12
C PRO A 69 -13.26 -0.52 1.12
N GLU A 70 -12.37 0.37 1.58
CA GLU A 70 -11.56 1.21 0.69
C GLU A 70 -10.55 0.39 -0.12
N ILE A 71 -10.08 -0.74 0.40
CA ILE A 71 -9.22 -1.68 -0.32
C ILE A 71 -10.04 -2.62 -1.20
N ASP A 72 -11.22 -3.02 -0.74
CA ASP A 72 -12.14 -3.88 -1.51
C ASP A 72 -12.51 -3.29 -2.87
N VAL A 73 -12.81 -1.99 -2.91
CA VAL A 73 -13.20 -1.27 -4.15
C VAL A 73 -12.05 -1.09 -5.16
N MET A 74 -10.82 -1.43 -4.79
CA MET A 74 -9.68 -1.44 -5.72
C MET A 74 -9.65 -2.70 -6.59
N TYR A 75 -10.37 -3.74 -6.20
CA TYR A 75 -10.43 -4.99 -6.96
C TYR A 75 -11.12 -4.75 -8.30
N ASP A 76 -10.59 -5.37 -9.35
CA ASP A 76 -11.07 -5.23 -10.74
C ASP A 76 -11.08 -3.78 -11.27
N MET A 77 -10.30 -2.90 -10.64
CA MET A 77 -10.14 -1.52 -11.09
C MET A 77 -8.93 -1.36 -12.00
N GLU A 78 -9.14 -1.16 -13.29
CA GLU A 78 -8.08 -0.91 -14.25
C GLU A 78 -7.30 0.38 -13.96
N GLN A 79 -5.95 0.30 -14.06
CA GLN A 79 -5.06 1.45 -13.87
C GLN A 79 -4.69 2.17 -15.18
N SER A 80 -4.54 1.42 -16.29
CA SER A 80 -4.12 1.96 -17.58
C SER A 80 -4.50 1.00 -18.71
N PRO A 81 -4.89 1.51 -19.89
CA PRO A 81 -5.11 0.69 -21.08
C PRO A 81 -3.87 -0.08 -21.55
N GLU A 82 -2.67 0.49 -21.34
CA GLU A 82 -1.39 -0.11 -21.76
C GLU A 82 -0.91 -1.21 -20.82
N TRP A 83 -1.45 -1.29 -19.60
CA TRP A 83 -1.07 -2.22 -18.56
C TRP A 83 -2.21 -3.17 -18.21
N HIS A 84 -2.83 -3.77 -19.22
CA HIS A 84 -4.02 -4.65 -19.14
C HIS A 84 -3.97 -5.82 -18.15
N HIS A 85 -2.89 -5.96 -17.35
CA HIS A 85 -2.69 -7.14 -16.51
C HIS A 85 -2.68 -6.87 -15.00
N LYS A 86 -2.86 -5.63 -14.54
CA LYS A 86 -2.91 -5.33 -13.11
C LYS A 86 -3.97 -4.29 -12.81
N ASP A 87 -4.99 -4.71 -12.10
CA ASP A 87 -5.88 -3.78 -11.42
C ASP A 87 -5.15 -3.10 -10.24
N VAL A 88 -5.77 -2.08 -9.66
CA VAL A 88 -5.19 -1.34 -8.51
C VAL A 88 -4.95 -2.27 -7.32
N PHE A 89 -5.85 -3.24 -7.10
CA PHE A 89 -5.72 -4.20 -6.01
C PHE A 89 -4.51 -5.13 -6.22
N ALA A 90 -4.36 -5.71 -7.41
CA ALA A 90 -3.23 -6.58 -7.74
C ALA A 90 -1.88 -5.84 -7.65
N HIS A 91 -1.84 -4.56 -8.06
CA HIS A 91 -0.69 -3.70 -7.85
C HIS A 91 -0.40 -3.55 -6.35
N THR A 92 -1.39 -3.15 -5.56
CA THR A 92 -1.27 -2.95 -4.11
C THR A 92 -0.76 -4.22 -3.40
N LEU A 93 -1.29 -5.40 -3.75
CA LEU A 93 -0.81 -6.68 -3.22
C LEU A 93 0.67 -6.90 -3.49
N GLN A 94 1.13 -6.59 -4.70
CA GLN A 94 2.54 -6.73 -5.05
C GLN A 94 3.42 -5.74 -4.28
N VAL A 95 2.97 -4.50 -4.09
CA VAL A 95 3.69 -3.50 -3.28
C VAL A 95 3.82 -3.96 -1.83
N VAL A 96 2.76 -4.52 -1.24
CA VAL A 96 2.80 -5.07 0.13
C VAL A 96 3.77 -6.26 0.23
N ASP A 97 3.75 -7.19 -0.73
CA ASP A 97 4.70 -8.32 -0.75
C ASP A 97 6.15 -7.86 -0.97
N ASN A 98 6.36 -6.83 -1.80
CA ASN A 98 7.69 -6.21 -1.97
C ASN A 98 8.15 -5.55 -0.66
N ALA A 99 7.28 -4.81 0.02
CA ALA A 99 7.60 -4.22 1.31
C ALA A 99 7.94 -5.30 2.36
N ALA A 100 7.21 -6.44 2.36
CA ALA A 100 7.51 -7.55 3.25
C ALA A 100 8.91 -8.16 3.03
N LYS A 101 9.44 -8.11 1.81
CA LYS A 101 10.81 -8.55 1.49
C LYS A 101 11.88 -7.52 1.89
N LEU A 102 11.52 -6.24 1.92
CA LEU A 102 12.46 -5.14 2.19
C LEU A 102 12.58 -4.80 3.66
N THR A 103 11.54 -5.07 4.46
CA THR A 103 11.51 -4.66 5.88
C THR A 103 10.53 -5.48 6.71
N ASP A 104 10.86 -5.68 7.99
CA ASP A 104 9.94 -6.24 8.99
C ASP A 104 9.07 -5.18 9.67
N LYS A 105 9.28 -3.90 9.37
CA LYS A 105 8.54 -2.80 9.95
C LYS A 105 7.08 -2.81 9.46
N MET A 106 6.16 -3.18 10.34
CA MET A 106 4.72 -3.33 10.04
C MET A 106 4.12 -2.03 9.50
N GLU A 107 4.57 -0.89 9.99
CA GLU A 107 4.11 0.43 9.59
C GLU A 107 4.36 0.69 8.10
N ILE A 108 5.53 0.28 7.57
CA ILE A 108 5.85 0.41 6.13
C ILE A 108 4.98 -0.54 5.31
N ARG A 109 4.78 -1.78 5.77
CA ARG A 109 3.90 -2.75 5.08
C ARG A 109 2.45 -2.26 5.06
N PHE A 110 2.01 -1.59 6.13
CA PHE A 110 0.69 -0.97 6.17
C PHE A 110 0.63 0.26 5.23
N ALA A 111 1.67 1.09 5.20
CA ALA A 111 1.75 2.20 4.24
C ALA A 111 1.71 1.69 2.79
N ALA A 112 2.39 0.59 2.49
CA ALA A 112 2.33 -0.09 1.19
C ALA A 112 0.91 -0.54 0.81
N LEU A 113 0.09 -0.95 1.78
CA LEU A 113 -1.31 -1.31 1.55
C LEU A 113 -2.18 -0.09 1.22
N VAL A 114 -1.92 1.06 1.83
CA VAL A 114 -2.82 2.22 1.77
C VAL A 114 -2.30 3.38 0.91
N HIS A 115 -1.09 3.31 0.32
CA HIS A 115 -0.50 4.41 -0.43
C HIS A 115 -1.39 4.91 -1.57
N ASP A 116 -2.11 4.00 -2.20
CA ASP A 116 -2.99 4.23 -3.33
C ASP A 116 -4.49 4.20 -2.98
N ILE A 117 -4.85 4.29 -1.70
CA ILE A 117 -6.20 4.11 -1.17
C ILE A 117 -7.27 5.00 -1.84
N ALA A 118 -6.87 6.14 -2.37
CA ALA A 118 -7.79 7.09 -3.00
C ALA A 118 -7.83 7.00 -4.54
N LYS A 119 -7.12 6.06 -5.17
CA LYS A 119 -7.24 5.88 -6.63
C LYS A 119 -8.69 5.66 -7.08
N PRO A 120 -9.52 4.85 -6.40
CA PRO A 120 -10.93 4.72 -6.75
C PRO A 120 -11.68 6.07 -6.77
N ASN A 121 -11.41 6.94 -5.80
CA ASN A 121 -12.10 8.22 -5.63
C ASN A 121 -11.63 9.31 -6.61
N THR A 122 -10.41 9.17 -7.14
CA THR A 122 -9.77 10.18 -7.99
C THR A 122 -9.65 9.75 -9.45
N ARG A 123 -10.15 8.56 -9.80
CA ARG A 123 -10.14 8.04 -11.17
C ARG A 123 -10.88 8.98 -12.11
N ARG A 124 -10.23 9.37 -13.20
CA ARG A 124 -10.79 10.14 -14.32
C ARG A 124 -10.32 9.54 -15.63
N ILE A 125 -11.12 9.69 -16.66
CA ILE A 125 -10.76 9.28 -18.03
C ILE A 125 -10.22 10.52 -18.75
N HIS A 126 -8.98 10.44 -19.23
CA HIS A 126 -8.37 11.47 -20.05
C HIS A 126 -8.33 10.99 -21.52
N PRO A 127 -8.78 11.79 -22.53
CA PRO A 127 -8.92 11.34 -23.90
C PRO A 127 -7.65 10.75 -24.54
N LYS A 128 -6.46 11.29 -24.15
CA LYS A 128 -5.16 10.86 -24.71
C LYS A 128 -4.35 9.96 -23.77
N LYS A 129 -4.63 9.93 -22.46
CA LYS A 129 -3.81 9.24 -21.45
C LYS A 129 -4.51 8.05 -20.81
N GLY A 130 -5.78 7.80 -21.15
CA GLY A 130 -6.58 6.78 -20.48
C GLY A 130 -6.91 7.19 -19.03
N TYR A 131 -6.81 6.25 -18.08
CA TYR A 131 -7.12 6.53 -16.68
C TYR A 131 -6.05 7.40 -16.02
N THR A 132 -6.50 8.40 -15.26
CA THR A 132 -5.66 9.29 -14.44
C THR A 132 -6.19 9.33 -13.02
N PHE A 133 -5.29 9.58 -12.04
CA PHE A 133 -5.59 9.55 -10.60
C PHE A 133 -4.99 10.77 -9.89
N HIS A 134 -5.14 11.95 -10.48
CA HIS A 134 -4.53 13.17 -9.94
C HIS A 134 -5.04 13.46 -8.52
N GLY A 135 -4.10 13.74 -7.62
CA GLY A 135 -4.38 14.11 -6.23
C GLY A 135 -4.78 12.95 -5.32
N HIS A 136 -4.59 11.67 -5.76
CA HIS A 136 -4.90 10.52 -4.91
C HIS A 136 -4.04 10.47 -3.64
N ASP A 137 -2.87 11.05 -3.64
CA ASP A 137 -2.01 11.23 -2.48
C ASP A 137 -2.66 12.11 -1.40
N ALA A 138 -3.15 13.30 -1.78
CA ALA A 138 -3.79 14.23 -0.87
C ALA A 138 -5.20 13.77 -0.42
N VAL A 139 -5.96 13.14 -1.32
CA VAL A 139 -7.26 12.55 -0.96
C VAL A 139 -7.06 11.34 -0.05
N GLY A 140 -6.08 10.49 -0.34
CA GLY A 140 -5.74 9.32 0.46
C GLY A 140 -5.31 9.69 1.87
N GLU A 141 -4.49 10.75 2.00
CA GLU A 141 -4.11 11.30 3.29
C GLU A 141 -5.33 11.62 4.16
N LYS A 142 -6.35 12.30 3.60
CA LYS A 142 -7.59 12.63 4.33
C LYS A 142 -8.44 11.40 4.64
N MET A 143 -8.51 10.43 3.74
CA MET A 143 -9.27 9.20 3.95
C MET A 143 -8.75 8.40 5.15
N LEU A 144 -7.44 8.45 5.41
CA LEU A 144 -6.81 7.72 6.50
C LEU A 144 -7.22 8.19 7.90
N ASP A 145 -7.79 9.39 8.07
CA ASP A 145 -8.40 9.81 9.33
C ASP A 145 -9.64 8.95 9.67
N LYS A 146 -10.49 8.68 8.67
CA LYS A 146 -11.68 7.84 8.86
C LYS A 146 -11.28 6.37 9.08
N VAL A 147 -10.31 5.86 8.31
CA VAL A 147 -9.76 4.51 8.46
C VAL A 147 -9.15 4.33 9.86
N GLY A 148 -8.31 5.26 10.30
CA GLY A 148 -7.66 5.23 11.61
C GLY A 148 -8.68 5.18 12.75
N LYS A 149 -9.73 6.01 12.69
CA LYS A 149 -10.84 6.00 13.69
C LYS A 149 -11.58 4.65 13.68
N ARG A 150 -11.98 4.16 12.50
CA ARG A 150 -12.73 2.91 12.36
C ARG A 150 -11.93 1.70 12.85
N MET A 151 -10.68 1.57 12.40
CA MET A 151 -9.81 0.46 12.77
C MET A 151 -9.15 0.61 14.15
N ARG A 152 -9.49 1.66 14.89
CA ARG A 152 -8.88 1.93 16.21
C ARG A 152 -7.34 1.94 16.15
N LEU A 153 -6.76 2.54 15.11
CA LEU A 153 -5.32 2.74 15.01
C LEU A 153 -4.86 3.80 16.02
N SER A 154 -3.62 3.67 16.49
CA SER A 154 -3.02 4.74 17.30
C SER A 154 -2.88 6.03 16.50
N LYS A 155 -2.90 7.17 17.21
CA LYS A 155 -2.70 8.49 16.57
C LYS A 155 -1.36 8.56 15.82
N ASN A 156 -0.30 7.96 16.40
CA ASN A 156 1.03 7.93 15.78
C ASN A 156 1.03 7.12 14.50
N LEU A 157 0.45 5.92 14.49
CA LEU A 157 0.35 5.11 13.27
C LEU A 157 -0.49 5.81 12.21
N THR A 158 -1.63 6.39 12.56
CA THR A 158 -2.47 7.13 11.61
C THR A 158 -1.69 8.30 10.99
N LYS A 159 -0.98 9.10 11.80
CA LYS A 159 -0.14 10.22 11.31
C LYS A 159 0.97 9.73 10.39
N TYR A 160 1.61 8.62 10.74
CA TYR A 160 2.64 7.99 9.93
C TYR A 160 2.11 7.56 8.56
N LEU A 161 0.99 6.82 8.52
CA LEU A 161 0.36 6.36 7.28
C LEU A 161 -0.06 7.54 6.40
N LYS A 162 -0.64 8.58 6.98
CA LYS A 162 -1.02 9.83 6.29
C LYS A 162 0.19 10.46 5.62
N LYS A 163 1.30 10.62 6.36
CA LYS A 163 2.53 11.23 5.84
C LYS A 163 3.10 10.44 4.66
N LEU A 164 3.23 9.12 4.79
CA LEU A 164 3.79 8.29 3.71
C LEU A 164 2.88 8.29 2.48
N THR A 165 1.57 8.19 2.67
CA THR A 165 0.59 8.27 1.58
C THR A 165 0.68 9.62 0.83
N LEU A 166 0.79 10.74 1.56
CA LEU A 166 0.91 12.06 0.95
C LEU A 166 2.22 12.24 0.18
N LEU A 167 3.30 11.60 0.63
CA LEU A 167 4.64 11.85 0.10
C LEU A 167 5.13 10.80 -0.92
N HIS A 168 4.45 9.66 -1.10
CA HIS A 168 4.98 8.52 -1.85
C HIS A 168 5.36 8.83 -3.30
N LEU A 169 4.69 9.80 -3.94
CA LEU A 169 5.01 10.22 -5.31
C LEU A 169 6.22 11.16 -5.41
N ARG A 170 6.59 11.84 -4.33
CA ARG A 170 7.62 12.89 -4.37
C ARG A 170 9.02 12.37 -4.69
N PRO A 171 9.53 11.27 -4.10
CA PRO A 171 10.82 10.70 -4.49
C PRO A 171 10.87 10.30 -5.96
N ILE A 172 9.76 9.74 -6.50
CA ILE A 172 9.67 9.36 -7.91
C ILE A 172 9.75 10.58 -8.83
N ALA A 173 9.12 11.68 -8.45
CA ALA A 173 9.17 12.92 -9.22
C ALA A 173 10.59 13.50 -9.26
N LEU A 174 11.37 13.40 -8.17
CA LEU A 174 12.76 13.86 -8.12
C LEU A 174 13.68 13.09 -9.06
N VAL A 175 13.35 11.86 -9.42
CA VAL A 175 14.15 11.06 -10.36
C VAL A 175 13.97 11.51 -11.82
N LYS A 176 12.82 12.09 -12.15
CA LYS A 176 12.41 12.38 -13.53
C LYS A 176 12.85 13.77 -14.03
N SER A 177 13.32 14.66 -13.16
CA SER A 177 13.69 16.04 -13.49
C SER A 177 15.12 16.34 -13.05
N GLU A 178 15.72 17.41 -13.57
CA GLU A 178 16.94 17.99 -12.97
C GLU A 178 16.62 18.41 -11.53
N VAL A 179 17.18 17.64 -10.60
CA VAL A 179 16.85 17.76 -9.17
C VAL A 179 17.63 18.92 -8.56
N THR A 180 16.94 19.97 -8.16
CA THR A 180 17.55 21.07 -7.41
C THR A 180 17.72 20.70 -5.94
N ASP A 181 18.78 21.19 -5.29
CA ASP A 181 19.01 21.02 -3.84
C ASP A 181 17.78 21.47 -3.02
N SER A 182 17.11 22.53 -3.47
CA SER A 182 15.89 23.03 -2.84
C SER A 182 14.73 22.02 -2.85
N ALA A 183 14.56 21.27 -3.94
CA ALA A 183 13.52 20.24 -4.02
C ALA A 183 13.85 19.06 -3.10
N VAL A 184 15.12 18.66 -3.03
CA VAL A 184 15.61 17.63 -2.12
C VAL A 184 15.39 18.06 -0.66
N ARG A 185 15.80 19.27 -0.27
CA ARG A 185 15.59 19.80 1.08
C ARG A 185 14.11 19.80 1.48
N ARG A 186 13.22 20.24 0.58
CA ARG A 186 11.76 20.22 0.85
C ARG A 186 11.25 18.82 1.12
N LEU A 187 11.70 17.81 0.36
CA LEU A 187 11.32 16.43 0.62
C LEU A 187 11.83 15.95 1.98
N MET A 188 13.12 16.20 2.28
CA MET A 188 13.74 15.80 3.54
C MET A 188 13.02 16.43 4.75
N VAL A 189 12.74 17.73 4.71
CA VAL A 189 12.00 18.44 5.77
C VAL A 189 10.57 17.88 5.91
N SER A 190 9.87 17.65 4.80
CA SER A 190 8.50 17.12 4.83
C SER A 190 8.43 15.70 5.38
N ALA A 191 9.39 14.84 5.02
CA ALA A 191 9.46 13.47 5.49
C ALA A 191 9.98 13.38 6.94
N GLY A 192 10.96 14.21 7.29
CA GLY A 192 11.58 14.19 8.63
C GLY A 192 12.14 12.81 8.97
N ASN A 193 11.81 12.31 10.15
CA ASN A 193 12.30 11.01 10.65
C ASN A 193 11.83 9.81 9.79
N GLU A 194 10.76 9.96 9.02
CA GLU A 194 10.21 8.90 8.18
C GLU A 194 10.81 8.87 6.76
N LEU A 195 11.87 9.67 6.47
CA LEU A 195 12.49 9.73 5.15
C LEU A 195 12.99 8.36 4.67
N LYS A 196 13.68 7.61 5.52
CA LYS A 196 14.17 6.26 5.19
C LYS A 196 13.01 5.30 4.88
N ASP A 197 11.96 5.36 5.67
CA ASP A 197 10.76 4.53 5.50
C ASP A 197 10.04 4.88 4.19
N LEU A 198 9.97 6.15 3.85
CA LEU A 198 9.41 6.63 2.58
C LEU A 198 10.20 6.07 1.39
N MET A 199 11.53 6.04 1.46
CA MET A 199 12.37 5.47 0.39
C MET A 199 12.16 3.97 0.26
N VAL A 200 11.98 3.23 1.37
CA VAL A 200 11.62 1.80 1.33
C VAL A 200 10.26 1.60 0.67
N LEU A 201 9.24 2.40 1.01
CA LEU A 201 7.93 2.34 0.37
C LEU A 201 8.03 2.57 -1.14
N CYS A 202 8.76 3.59 -1.59
CA CYS A 202 8.94 3.89 -3.01
C CYS A 202 9.67 2.78 -3.77
N ARG A 203 10.64 2.10 -3.14
CA ARG A 203 11.30 0.92 -3.72
C ARG A 203 10.33 -0.27 -3.82
N ALA A 204 9.48 -0.46 -2.82
CA ALA A 204 8.45 -1.50 -2.83
C ALA A 204 7.41 -1.28 -3.96
N ASP A 205 7.12 -0.02 -4.29
CA ASP A 205 6.16 0.38 -5.33
C ASP A 205 6.64 0.07 -6.76
N ILE A 206 7.90 -0.34 -6.96
CA ILE A 206 8.40 -0.81 -8.25
C ILE A 206 7.81 -2.20 -8.53
N THR A 207 6.74 -2.25 -9.34
CA THR A 207 6.01 -3.50 -9.65
C THR A 207 6.13 -3.94 -11.11
N THR A 208 6.98 -3.30 -11.92
CA THR A 208 7.23 -3.72 -13.31
C THR A 208 7.88 -5.10 -13.36
N LYS A 209 7.46 -5.92 -14.32
CA LYS A 209 8.05 -7.24 -14.58
C LYS A 209 9.33 -7.19 -15.40
N ASN A 210 9.71 -6.02 -15.95
CA ASN A 210 10.91 -5.86 -16.74
C ASN A 210 12.14 -5.66 -15.85
N PRO A 211 13.10 -6.60 -15.78
CA PRO A 211 14.27 -6.51 -14.90
C PRO A 211 15.18 -5.30 -15.19
N ARG A 212 15.25 -4.88 -16.46
CA ARG A 212 16.04 -3.69 -16.86
C ARG A 212 15.43 -2.42 -16.27
N LEU A 213 14.10 -2.32 -16.29
CA LEU A 213 13.38 -1.19 -15.69
C LEU A 213 13.49 -1.19 -14.16
N VAL A 214 13.35 -2.37 -13.53
CA VAL A 214 13.57 -2.52 -12.08
C VAL A 214 14.95 -1.99 -11.69
N LYS A 215 16.02 -2.48 -12.35
CA LYS A 215 17.40 -2.04 -12.07
C LYS A 215 17.55 -0.52 -12.26
N ARG A 216 17.00 0.03 -13.34
CA ARG A 216 17.05 1.48 -13.62
C ARG A 216 16.34 2.29 -12.53
N TYR A 217 15.14 1.89 -12.11
CA TYR A 217 14.39 2.62 -11.09
C TYR A 217 15.07 2.53 -9.71
N LEU A 218 15.59 1.37 -9.33
CA LEU A 218 16.36 1.23 -8.09
C LEU A 218 17.59 2.16 -8.09
N LYS A 219 18.40 2.15 -9.18
CA LYS A 219 19.55 3.04 -9.33
C LYS A 219 19.15 4.52 -9.22
N ASN A 220 17.99 4.88 -9.73
CA ASN A 220 17.49 6.24 -9.64
C ASN A 220 17.22 6.66 -8.18
N PHE A 221 16.67 5.76 -7.36
CA PHE A 221 16.51 6.02 -5.92
C PHE A 221 17.85 6.14 -5.21
N ASP A 222 18.85 5.33 -5.59
CA ASP A 222 20.21 5.46 -5.03
C ASP A 222 20.81 6.84 -5.33
N ILE A 223 20.61 7.38 -6.55
CA ILE A 223 21.03 8.73 -6.92
C ILE A 223 20.32 9.80 -6.06
N VAL A 224 19.01 9.64 -5.81
CA VAL A 224 18.27 10.57 -4.95
C VAL A 224 18.82 10.54 -3.52
N GLU A 225 19.10 9.36 -2.97
CA GLU A 225 19.67 9.21 -1.62
C GLU A 225 21.08 9.81 -1.53
N GLN A 226 21.93 9.63 -2.55
CA GLN A 226 23.24 10.29 -2.62
C GLN A 226 23.12 11.82 -2.63
N LYS A 227 22.18 12.36 -3.39
CA LYS A 227 21.91 13.82 -3.39
C LYS A 227 21.39 14.31 -2.04
N MET A 228 20.58 13.52 -1.34
CA MET A 228 20.15 13.85 0.02
C MET A 228 21.34 13.97 0.97
N GLN A 229 22.31 13.06 0.88
CA GLN A 229 23.53 13.11 1.69
C GLN A 229 24.34 14.38 1.38
N VAL A 230 24.59 14.68 0.11
CA VAL A 230 25.31 15.91 -0.31
C VAL A 230 24.63 17.18 0.21
N VAL A 231 23.28 17.19 0.27
CA VAL A 231 22.51 18.33 0.78
C VAL A 231 22.58 18.44 2.31
N LEU A 232 22.78 17.33 3.03
CA LEU A 232 22.99 17.34 4.49
C LEU A 232 24.38 17.87 4.87
N ASP A 233 25.38 17.58 4.02
CA ASP A 233 26.78 17.94 4.27
C ASP A 233 27.09 19.43 3.95
N LYS A 234 26.13 20.16 3.36
CA LYS A 234 26.16 21.61 3.09
C LYS A 234 25.47 22.42 4.17
#